data_a22cb4727ff52376bd75faff0d962088
#
_entry.id   a22cb4727ff52376bd75faff0d962088
#
_cell.length_a   1.000
_cell.length_b   1.000
_cell.length_c   1.000
_cell.angle_alpha   90.00
_cell.angle_beta   90.00
_cell.angle_gamma   90.00
#
_symmetry.space_group_name_H-M   'P 1'
#
loop_
_entity.id
_entity.type
_entity.pdbx_description
1 polymer ?
#
loop_
_entity_poly.entity_id
_entity_poly.type
_entity_poly.pdbx_seq_one_letter_code
_entity_poly.pdbx_strand_id
1 'polypeptide(L)'
;MSKHRVGDRRIISISIPEELAVKLDRSVGKGKSGRSATIAKMIDGALNPKIISKTEKATKPAKKDSVGVRIESDTMGDLEVASDRYYGCQTARSLINFDIGNDTMPRGVIRSFGILKQAAAKTNVALKQLDSDIGQLIIQAAQEVIDGDLDEHFPLRVWQTGSGTQSNMNTNEVIANRGIELLGGTIGSKSPIHPNDHVNLSQSSNDTYPTAMHIAVATTALELTCLLYTSDAAD
;
A
#
# COMPACT_ATOMS: atom_id res chain seq x y z
N MET A 1 20.32 25.85 30.11
CA MET A 1 19.48 25.21 29.06
C MET A 1 18.04 25.24 29.54
N SER A 2 17.24 26.17 29.04
CA SER A 2 15.85 26.38 29.45
C SER A 2 14.94 25.46 28.64
N LYS A 3 14.28 24.52 29.31
CA LYS A 3 13.22 23.68 28.71
C LYS A 3 11.91 24.47 28.74
N HIS A 4 11.53 25.09 27.63
CA HIS A 4 10.21 25.64 27.49
C HIS A 4 9.21 24.47 27.17
N ARG A 5 8.52 24.00 28.21
CA ARG A 5 7.29 23.19 28.05
C ARG A 5 6.13 24.14 27.83
N VAL A 6 5.49 24.04 26.68
CA VAL A 6 4.18 24.63 26.41
C VAL A 6 3.22 23.49 26.12
N GLY A 7 2.56 23.00 27.14
CA GLY A 7 1.60 21.88 27.06
C GLY A 7 2.25 20.52 26.71
N ASP A 8 1.46 19.51 26.32
CA ASP A 8 1.91 18.17 25.94
C ASP A 8 2.59 18.08 24.55
N ARG A 9 3.07 19.20 24.02
CA ARG A 9 3.72 19.24 22.70
C ARG A 9 5.22 19.03 22.84
N ARG A 10 5.74 18.03 22.12
CA ARG A 10 7.18 17.89 21.91
C ARG A 10 7.63 18.90 20.86
N ILE A 11 8.62 19.72 21.18
CA ILE A 11 9.26 20.61 20.22
C ILE A 11 10.29 19.78 19.46
N ILE A 12 10.08 19.64 18.15
CA ILE A 12 11.02 19.03 17.21
C ILE A 12 11.63 20.18 16.43
N SER A 13 12.95 20.35 16.49
CA SER A 13 13.68 21.29 15.66
C SER A 13 14.08 20.60 14.36
N ILE A 14 13.61 21.12 13.24
CA ILE A 14 13.98 20.65 11.91
C ILE A 14 14.84 21.72 11.26
N SER A 15 16.07 21.37 10.85
CA SER A 15 16.92 22.23 10.04
C SER A 15 16.50 22.11 8.58
N ILE A 16 16.06 23.21 7.98
CA ILE A 16 15.70 23.28 6.55
C ILE A 16 16.64 24.26 5.84
N PRO A 17 16.99 24.05 4.56
CA PRO A 17 17.75 25.00 3.78
C PRO A 17 17.10 26.41 3.80
N GLU A 18 17.94 27.45 3.79
CA GLU A 18 17.48 28.83 3.91
C GLU A 18 16.51 29.23 2.80
N GLU A 19 16.74 28.76 1.59
CA GLU A 19 15.85 28.97 0.45
C GLU A 19 14.44 28.39 0.66
N LEU A 20 14.36 27.21 1.28
CA LEU A 20 13.11 26.57 1.67
C LEU A 20 12.40 27.31 2.81
N ALA A 21 13.18 27.84 3.76
CA ALA A 21 12.64 28.64 4.85
C ALA A 21 12.01 29.94 4.36
N VAL A 22 12.64 30.62 3.41
CA VAL A 22 12.11 31.85 2.77
C VAL A 22 10.82 31.55 2.01
N LYS A 23 10.77 30.43 1.28
CA LYS A 23 9.57 29.99 0.55
C LYS A 23 8.42 29.67 1.50
N LEU A 24 8.71 28.95 2.59
CA LEU A 24 7.71 28.66 3.61
C LEU A 24 7.13 29.91 4.24
N ASP A 25 7.95 30.96 4.44
CA ASP A 25 7.51 32.24 4.98
C ASP A 25 6.56 33.00 4.04
N ARG A 26 6.78 32.91 2.74
CA ARG A 26 5.88 33.50 1.75
C ARG A 26 4.54 32.77 1.73
N SER A 27 4.54 31.43 1.81
CA SER A 27 3.31 30.63 1.79
C SER A 27 2.44 30.80 3.05
N VAL A 28 3.04 31.15 4.19
CA VAL A 28 2.32 31.32 5.47
C VAL A 28 1.53 32.62 5.53
N GLY A 29 1.83 33.61 4.67
CA GLY A 29 1.15 34.90 4.64
C GLY A 29 1.27 35.68 5.98
N LYS A 30 0.94 36.98 5.99
CA LYS A 30 0.97 37.83 7.19
C LYS A 30 -0.16 37.56 8.20
N GLY A 31 -0.73 36.36 8.26
CA GLY A 31 -1.90 36.05 9.10
C GLY A 31 -1.72 34.80 9.96
N LYS A 32 -1.72 34.99 11.23
CA LYS A 32 -2.18 34.18 12.38
C LYS A 32 -1.67 32.76 12.64
N SER A 33 -0.98 32.05 11.76
CA SER A 33 -0.37 30.76 12.08
C SER A 33 1.11 30.75 11.66
N GLY A 34 2.00 30.62 12.64
CA GLY A 34 3.45 30.57 12.37
C GLY A 34 3.87 29.32 11.55
N ARG A 35 5.10 29.35 11.00
CA ARG A 35 5.71 28.24 10.23
C ARG A 35 5.44 26.86 10.83
N SER A 36 5.64 26.72 12.15
CA SER A 36 5.43 25.44 12.86
C SER A 36 3.99 24.93 12.78
N ALA A 37 3.00 25.80 12.81
CA ALA A 37 1.60 25.40 12.70
C ALA A 37 1.23 24.99 11.28
N THR A 38 1.83 25.62 10.27
CA THR A 38 1.64 25.27 8.86
C THR A 38 2.31 23.93 8.57
N ILE A 39 3.55 23.71 9.00
CA ILE A 39 4.23 22.42 8.88
C ILE A 39 3.46 21.33 9.61
N ALA A 40 2.99 21.57 10.82
CA ALA A 40 2.20 20.59 11.56
C ALA A 40 0.90 20.21 10.83
N LYS A 41 0.20 21.18 10.21
CA LYS A 41 -0.98 20.90 9.40
C LYS A 41 -0.68 20.11 8.13
N MET A 42 0.45 20.39 7.48
CA MET A 42 0.89 19.66 6.30
C MET A 42 1.25 18.22 6.67
N ILE A 43 1.97 18.01 7.78
CA ILE A 43 2.30 16.68 8.29
C ILE A 43 1.04 15.92 8.70
N ASP A 44 0.12 16.56 9.44
CA ASP A 44 -1.15 15.95 9.84
C ASP A 44 -2.01 15.60 8.61
N GLY A 45 -2.06 16.48 7.62
CA GLY A 45 -2.75 16.22 6.35
C GLY A 45 -2.14 15.09 5.51
N ALA A 46 -0.82 14.89 5.61
CA ALA A 46 -0.11 13.82 4.92
C ALA A 46 -0.23 12.47 5.65
N LEU A 47 -0.23 12.50 7.00
CA LEU A 47 -0.40 11.31 7.83
C LEU A 47 -1.87 10.89 7.96
N ASN A 48 -2.79 11.85 7.89
CA ASN A 48 -4.24 11.66 7.98
C ASN A 48 -4.92 12.31 6.77
N PRO A 49 -4.78 11.76 5.55
CA PRO A 49 -5.48 12.31 4.40
C PRO A 49 -6.98 12.23 4.68
N LYS A 50 -7.61 13.40 4.89
CA LYS A 50 -9.07 13.49 4.95
C LYS A 50 -9.57 12.98 3.61
N ILE A 51 -10.11 11.78 3.59
CA ILE A 51 -10.93 11.32 2.48
C ILE A 51 -12.02 12.39 2.34
N ILE A 52 -11.97 13.14 1.27
CA ILE A 52 -13.07 14.04 0.90
C ILE A 52 -14.23 13.11 0.58
N SER A 53 -15.05 12.83 1.59
CA SER A 53 -16.31 12.14 1.39
C SER A 53 -17.18 13.07 0.54
N LYS A 54 -17.28 12.78 -0.75
CA LYS A 54 -18.47 13.17 -1.47
C LYS A 54 -19.63 12.56 -0.70
N THR A 55 -20.43 13.41 -0.08
CA THR A 55 -21.71 13.06 0.53
C THR A 55 -22.62 12.49 -0.53
N GLU A 56 -22.49 11.21 -0.78
CA GLU A 56 -23.59 10.43 -1.37
C GLU A 56 -24.51 10.04 -0.22
N LYS A 57 -25.79 10.41 -0.41
CA LYS A 57 -26.89 10.12 0.51
C LYS A 57 -26.83 8.65 0.93
N ALA A 58 -26.86 8.43 2.24
CA ALA A 58 -27.00 7.12 2.85
C ALA A 58 -28.22 6.40 2.23
N THR A 59 -27.97 5.55 1.28
CA THR A 59 -28.86 4.47 0.94
C THR A 59 -28.74 3.40 2.05
N LYS A 60 -29.89 2.94 2.53
CA LYS A 60 -30.01 1.87 3.52
C LYS A 60 -29.05 0.73 3.18
N PRO A 61 -28.45 0.06 4.20
CA PRO A 61 -27.58 -1.06 3.94
C PRO A 61 -28.37 -2.10 3.14
N ALA A 62 -27.91 -2.35 1.92
CA ALA A 62 -28.39 -3.50 1.15
C ALA A 62 -28.14 -4.75 1.99
N LYS A 63 -29.11 -5.68 1.99
CA LYS A 63 -28.94 -7.03 2.55
C LYS A 63 -27.59 -7.54 2.04
N LYS A 64 -26.72 -8.00 2.96
CA LYS A 64 -25.56 -8.80 2.61
C LYS A 64 -26.07 -10.03 1.87
N ASP A 65 -26.01 -9.97 0.54
CA ASP A 65 -26.05 -11.16 -0.27
C ASP A 65 -24.90 -12.04 0.22
N SER A 66 -25.18 -13.31 0.48
CA SER A 66 -24.17 -14.25 0.97
C SER A 66 -23.05 -14.32 -0.07
N VAL A 67 -21.95 -13.63 0.20
CA VAL A 67 -20.75 -13.76 -0.64
C VAL A 67 -20.38 -15.22 -0.62
N GLY A 68 -20.32 -15.87 -1.79
CA GLY A 68 -19.93 -17.27 -1.91
C GLY A 68 -18.51 -17.44 -1.35
N VAL A 69 -18.20 -18.64 -0.89
CA VAL A 69 -16.85 -19.00 -0.47
C VAL A 69 -16.25 -20.00 -1.45
N ARG A 70 -14.95 -19.96 -1.64
CA ARG A 70 -14.16 -20.97 -2.32
C ARG A 70 -13.20 -21.62 -1.31
N ILE A 71 -12.88 -22.88 -1.52
CA ILE A 71 -11.88 -23.59 -0.70
C ILE A 71 -10.53 -23.44 -1.39
N GLU A 72 -9.57 -22.93 -0.64
CA GLU A 72 -8.15 -22.95 -1.01
C GLU A 72 -7.37 -23.77 0.00
N SER A 73 -6.25 -24.35 -0.44
CA SER A 73 -5.37 -25.13 0.43
C SER A 73 -3.95 -24.58 0.44
N ASP A 74 -3.28 -24.70 1.57
CA ASP A 74 -1.86 -24.46 1.73
C ASP A 74 -1.20 -25.59 2.55
N THR A 75 0.04 -25.40 2.97
CA THR A 75 0.75 -26.40 3.80
C THR A 75 0.11 -26.63 5.18
N MET A 76 -0.81 -25.74 5.60
CA MET A 76 -1.53 -25.83 6.87
C MET A 76 -2.94 -26.42 6.72
N GLY A 77 -3.35 -26.77 5.50
CA GLY A 77 -4.64 -27.38 5.17
C GLY A 77 -5.61 -26.44 4.48
N ASP A 78 -6.84 -26.91 4.33
CA ASP A 78 -7.91 -26.19 3.62
C ASP A 78 -8.46 -25.02 4.44
N LEU A 79 -8.84 -23.96 3.73
CA LEU A 79 -9.45 -22.78 4.31
C LEU A 79 -10.49 -22.17 3.37
N GLU A 80 -11.61 -21.69 3.94
CA GLU A 80 -12.60 -20.92 3.21
C GLU A 80 -12.11 -19.49 2.96
N VAL A 81 -12.18 -19.05 1.70
CA VAL A 81 -11.83 -17.71 1.26
C VAL A 81 -13.02 -17.11 0.51
N ALA A 82 -13.31 -15.85 0.72
CA ALA A 82 -14.40 -15.15 0.03
C ALA A 82 -14.19 -15.21 -1.49
N SER A 83 -15.23 -15.64 -2.23
CA SER A 83 -15.12 -15.89 -3.68
C SER A 83 -14.93 -14.61 -4.50
N ASP A 84 -15.34 -13.47 -3.97
CA ASP A 84 -15.22 -12.14 -4.59
C ASP A 84 -13.86 -11.47 -4.33
N ARG A 85 -12.91 -12.17 -3.68
CA ARG A 85 -11.61 -11.62 -3.30
C ARG A 85 -10.47 -12.30 -4.03
N TYR A 86 -9.46 -11.51 -4.45
CA TYR A 86 -8.25 -12.05 -5.07
C TYR A 86 -7.20 -12.51 -4.04
N TYR A 87 -7.30 -12.10 -2.78
CA TYR A 87 -6.39 -12.67 -1.78
C TYR A 87 -6.74 -14.15 -1.55
N GLY A 88 -5.76 -14.94 -1.13
CA GLY A 88 -5.88 -16.38 -0.93
C GLY A 88 -5.85 -16.81 0.53
N CYS A 89 -5.54 -18.08 0.74
CA CYS A 89 -5.58 -18.72 2.07
C CYS A 89 -4.54 -18.15 3.04
N GLN A 90 -3.36 -17.72 2.60
CA GLN A 90 -2.35 -17.13 3.48
C GLN A 90 -2.85 -15.81 4.08
N THR A 91 -3.45 -14.96 3.26
CA THR A 91 -4.08 -13.71 3.72
C THR A 91 -5.27 -13.99 4.63
N ALA A 92 -6.14 -14.95 4.28
CA ALA A 92 -7.29 -15.31 5.11
C ALA A 92 -6.85 -15.83 6.50
N ARG A 93 -5.79 -16.64 6.57
CA ARG A 93 -5.20 -17.07 7.86
C ARG A 93 -4.65 -15.89 8.66
N SER A 94 -4.01 -14.94 8.00
CA SER A 94 -3.50 -13.73 8.65
C SER A 94 -4.63 -12.91 9.28
N LEU A 95 -5.76 -12.78 8.60
CA LEU A 95 -6.94 -12.09 9.14
C LEU A 95 -7.51 -12.78 10.39
N ILE A 96 -7.47 -14.13 10.43
CA ILE A 96 -7.91 -14.90 11.60
C ILE A 96 -6.92 -14.75 12.76
N ASN A 97 -5.63 -14.85 12.48
CA ASN A 97 -4.58 -14.90 13.51
C ASN A 97 -4.21 -13.52 14.06
N PHE A 98 -4.39 -12.46 13.27
CA PHE A 98 -3.95 -11.10 13.59
C PHE A 98 -5.07 -10.07 13.48
N ASP A 99 -6.24 -10.38 14.03
CA ASP A 99 -7.34 -9.42 14.14
C ASP A 99 -7.09 -8.45 15.31
N ILE A 100 -6.05 -7.62 15.16
CA ILE A 100 -5.55 -6.70 16.18
C ILE A 100 -5.62 -5.27 15.63
N GLY A 101 -6.37 -4.41 16.32
CA GLY A 101 -6.56 -3.02 15.92
C GLY A 101 -7.45 -2.86 14.69
N ASN A 102 -7.59 -1.64 14.21
CA ASN A 102 -8.43 -1.31 13.05
C ASN A 102 -7.63 -0.76 11.86
N ASP A 103 -6.36 -0.42 12.08
CA ASP A 103 -5.51 0.15 11.04
C ASP A 103 -5.12 -0.92 10.02
N THR A 104 -5.38 -0.63 8.75
CA THR A 104 -4.96 -1.47 7.63
C THR A 104 -3.65 -0.99 7.03
N MET A 105 -3.03 -1.83 6.22
CA MET A 105 -1.78 -1.48 5.55
C MET A 105 -1.95 -0.22 4.70
N PRO A 106 -1.07 0.80 4.86
CA PRO A 106 -1.19 2.05 4.11
C PRO A 106 -1.16 1.85 2.59
N ARG A 107 -2.02 2.59 1.87
CA ARG A 107 -2.11 2.52 0.41
C ARG A 107 -0.76 2.74 -0.29
N GLY A 108 0.07 3.66 0.22
CA GLY A 108 1.42 3.90 -0.30
C GLY A 108 2.31 2.66 -0.28
N VAL A 109 2.20 1.82 0.76
CA VAL A 109 2.94 0.56 0.87
C VAL A 109 2.39 -0.48 -0.12
N ILE A 110 1.06 -0.58 -0.25
CA ILE A 110 0.41 -1.49 -1.22
C ILE A 110 0.83 -1.13 -2.65
N ARG A 111 0.77 0.15 -3.02
CA ARG A 111 1.24 0.66 -4.31
C ARG A 111 2.70 0.29 -4.56
N SER A 112 3.54 0.46 -3.54
CA SER A 112 4.97 0.18 -3.62
C SER A 112 5.26 -1.30 -3.81
N PHE A 113 4.47 -2.19 -3.23
CA PHE A 113 4.52 -3.61 -3.54
C PHE A 113 4.19 -3.88 -5.00
N GLY A 114 3.18 -3.24 -5.57
CA GLY A 114 2.88 -3.34 -7.00
C GLY A 114 4.07 -2.96 -7.87
N ILE A 115 4.73 -1.84 -7.58
CA ILE A 115 5.93 -1.38 -8.28
C ILE A 115 7.05 -2.42 -8.17
N LEU A 116 7.32 -2.93 -6.98
CA LEU A 116 8.35 -3.94 -6.72
C LEU A 116 8.06 -5.23 -7.49
N LYS A 117 6.85 -5.77 -7.41
CA LYS A 117 6.46 -7.01 -8.11
C LYS A 117 6.53 -6.87 -9.62
N GLN A 118 6.13 -5.73 -10.15
CA GLN A 118 6.25 -5.42 -11.57
C GLN A 118 7.73 -5.41 -12.01
N ALA A 119 8.60 -4.76 -11.25
CA ALA A 119 10.03 -4.70 -11.54
C ALA A 119 10.68 -6.08 -11.46
N ALA A 120 10.35 -6.87 -10.44
CA ALA A 120 10.84 -8.24 -10.27
C ALA A 120 10.41 -9.15 -11.45
N ALA A 121 9.14 -9.08 -11.86
CA ALA A 121 8.65 -9.85 -13.01
C ALA A 121 9.38 -9.48 -14.30
N LYS A 122 9.53 -8.18 -14.59
CA LYS A 122 10.30 -7.69 -15.75
C LYS A 122 11.73 -8.22 -15.76
N THR A 123 12.39 -8.20 -14.60
CA THR A 123 13.77 -8.68 -14.43
C THR A 123 13.85 -10.19 -14.64
N ASN A 124 12.95 -10.97 -14.03
CA ASN A 124 12.96 -12.43 -14.15
C ASN A 124 12.66 -12.90 -15.59
N VAL A 125 11.78 -12.19 -16.32
CA VAL A 125 11.56 -12.44 -17.76
C VAL A 125 12.83 -12.14 -18.56
N ALA A 126 13.46 -10.98 -18.33
CA ALA A 126 14.71 -10.62 -19.03
C ALA A 126 15.84 -11.61 -18.77
N LEU A 127 15.92 -12.17 -17.58
CA LEU A 127 16.88 -13.22 -17.19
C LEU A 127 16.45 -14.63 -17.63
N LYS A 128 15.30 -14.77 -18.31
CA LYS A 128 14.73 -16.07 -18.76
C LYS A 128 14.46 -17.06 -17.61
N GLN A 129 14.18 -16.54 -16.43
CA GLN A 129 13.82 -17.33 -15.25
C GLN A 129 12.30 -17.43 -15.09
N LEU A 130 11.55 -16.54 -15.71
CA LEU A 130 10.10 -16.52 -15.75
C LEU A 130 9.64 -16.55 -17.21
N ASP A 131 8.65 -17.38 -17.48
CA ASP A 131 7.99 -17.41 -18.79
C ASP A 131 7.45 -16.03 -19.17
N SER A 132 7.58 -15.66 -20.45
CA SER A 132 7.21 -14.33 -20.93
C SER A 132 5.73 -14.03 -20.77
N ASP A 133 4.86 -15.01 -21.08
CA ASP A 133 3.41 -14.81 -21.08
C ASP A 133 2.90 -14.71 -19.63
N ILE A 134 3.40 -15.56 -18.74
CA ILE A 134 3.15 -15.48 -17.30
C ILE A 134 3.66 -14.15 -16.75
N GLY A 135 4.86 -13.75 -17.15
CA GLY A 135 5.46 -12.49 -16.74
C GLY A 135 4.63 -11.27 -17.14
N GLN A 136 4.07 -11.24 -18.35
CA GLN A 136 3.20 -10.15 -18.81
C GLN A 136 1.92 -10.05 -17.99
N LEU A 137 1.31 -11.16 -17.62
CA LEU A 137 0.11 -11.18 -16.76
C LEU A 137 0.41 -10.65 -15.36
N ILE A 138 1.55 -11.06 -14.79
CA ILE A 138 2.01 -10.54 -13.49
C ILE A 138 2.25 -9.03 -13.57
N ILE A 139 2.89 -8.55 -14.64
CA ILE A 139 3.15 -7.12 -14.87
C ILE A 139 1.84 -6.34 -14.99
N GLN A 140 0.85 -6.88 -15.72
CA GLN A 140 -0.46 -6.26 -15.87
C GLN A 140 -1.22 -6.21 -14.53
N ALA A 141 -1.32 -7.32 -13.81
CA ALA A 141 -1.99 -7.36 -12.51
C ALA A 141 -1.29 -6.47 -11.46
N ALA A 142 0.05 -6.41 -11.49
CA ALA A 142 0.80 -5.50 -10.64
C ALA A 142 0.54 -4.03 -10.99
N GLN A 143 0.28 -3.70 -12.25
CA GLN A 143 -0.12 -2.34 -12.65
C GLN A 143 -1.48 -1.97 -12.06
N GLU A 144 -2.46 -2.86 -12.06
CA GLU A 144 -3.77 -2.64 -11.43
C GLU A 144 -3.64 -2.40 -9.91
N VAL A 145 -2.68 -3.07 -9.24
CA VAL A 145 -2.33 -2.77 -7.83
C VAL A 145 -1.74 -1.36 -7.69
N ILE A 146 -0.86 -0.94 -8.60
CA ILE A 146 -0.26 0.41 -8.59
C ILE A 146 -1.33 1.48 -8.76
N ASP A 147 -2.31 1.25 -9.65
CA ASP A 147 -3.36 2.20 -10.01
C ASP A 147 -4.47 2.27 -8.93
N GLY A 148 -4.60 1.24 -8.09
CA GLY A 148 -5.57 1.19 -7.00
C GLY A 148 -6.84 0.42 -7.29
N ASP A 149 -6.94 -0.17 -8.47
CA ASP A 149 -8.11 -0.91 -8.91
C ASP A 149 -8.40 -2.15 -8.05
N LEU A 150 -7.36 -2.62 -7.33
CA LEU A 150 -7.40 -3.82 -6.49
C LEU A 150 -7.29 -3.54 -4.98
N ASP A 151 -7.44 -2.29 -4.53
CA ASP A 151 -7.22 -1.88 -3.14
C ASP A 151 -8.09 -2.65 -2.13
N GLU A 152 -9.32 -3.01 -2.49
CA GLU A 152 -10.24 -3.77 -1.62
C GLU A 152 -9.78 -5.21 -1.33
N HIS A 153 -8.77 -5.71 -2.03
CA HIS A 153 -8.19 -7.04 -1.85
C HIS A 153 -6.99 -7.05 -0.87
N PHE A 154 -6.73 -5.91 -0.20
CA PHE A 154 -5.65 -5.74 0.79
C PHE A 154 -6.18 -5.45 2.19
N PRO A 155 -6.86 -6.42 2.85
CA PRO A 155 -7.56 -6.19 4.11
C PRO A 155 -6.66 -6.32 5.34
N LEU A 156 -5.37 -6.61 5.20
CA LEU A 156 -4.50 -6.95 6.32
C LEU A 156 -4.30 -5.79 7.29
N ARG A 157 -4.31 -6.15 8.59
CA ARG A 157 -4.02 -5.21 9.67
C ARG A 157 -2.53 -4.86 9.71
N VAL A 158 -2.21 -3.66 10.19
CA VAL A 158 -0.82 -3.24 10.43
C VAL A 158 -0.15 -4.11 11.50
N TRP A 159 -0.91 -4.49 12.53
CA TRP A 159 -0.45 -5.31 13.65
C TRP A 159 -0.43 -6.80 13.28
N GLN A 160 0.55 -7.15 12.48
CA GLN A 160 0.87 -8.52 12.05
C GLN A 160 2.31 -8.84 12.46
N THR A 161 2.93 -9.92 11.93
CA THR A 161 4.33 -10.21 12.22
C THR A 161 5.25 -9.10 11.69
N GLY A 162 6.30 -8.77 12.45
CA GLY A 162 7.21 -7.68 12.12
C GLY A 162 8.04 -7.89 10.84
N SER A 163 8.08 -9.11 10.28
CA SER A 163 8.78 -9.42 9.04
C SER A 163 8.08 -8.94 7.76
N GLY A 164 6.79 -8.55 7.84
CA GLY A 164 5.98 -8.16 6.69
C GLY A 164 5.64 -9.30 5.72
N THR A 165 5.86 -10.55 6.11
CA THR A 165 5.59 -11.72 5.28
C THR A 165 4.13 -11.79 4.83
N GLN A 166 3.18 -11.48 5.70
CA GLN A 166 1.77 -11.52 5.37
C GLN A 166 1.40 -10.50 4.29
N SER A 167 1.92 -9.28 4.36
CA SER A 167 1.70 -8.25 3.33
C SER A 167 2.32 -8.64 1.99
N ASN A 168 3.52 -9.23 2.01
CA ASN A 168 4.14 -9.76 0.79
C ASN A 168 3.29 -10.88 0.18
N MET A 169 2.81 -11.82 1.01
CA MET A 169 1.95 -12.91 0.54
C MET A 169 0.60 -12.42 0.04
N ASN A 170 -0.02 -11.44 0.70
CA ASN A 170 -1.26 -10.83 0.22
C ASN A 170 -1.06 -10.28 -1.20
N THR A 171 0.03 -9.55 -1.44
CA THR A 171 0.34 -9.03 -2.78
C THR A 171 0.57 -10.15 -3.79
N ASN A 172 1.29 -11.20 -3.41
CA ASN A 172 1.53 -12.34 -4.29
C ASN A 172 0.22 -13.05 -4.68
N GLU A 173 -0.67 -13.29 -3.71
CA GLU A 173 -1.96 -13.93 -3.92
C GLU A 173 -2.88 -13.09 -4.82
N VAL A 174 -2.99 -11.80 -4.55
CA VAL A 174 -3.80 -10.87 -5.34
C VAL A 174 -3.33 -10.83 -6.80
N ILE A 175 -2.04 -10.64 -7.03
CA ILE A 175 -1.47 -10.59 -8.38
C ILE A 175 -1.63 -11.93 -9.10
N ALA A 176 -1.36 -13.06 -8.42
CA ALA A 176 -1.50 -14.38 -9.03
C ALA A 176 -2.96 -14.67 -9.43
N ASN A 177 -3.92 -14.45 -8.52
CA ASN A 177 -5.33 -14.71 -8.77
C ASN A 177 -5.90 -13.78 -9.84
N ARG A 178 -5.49 -12.50 -9.86
CA ARG A 178 -5.88 -11.59 -10.93
C ARG A 178 -5.30 -12.01 -12.29
N GLY A 179 -4.05 -12.43 -12.34
CA GLY A 179 -3.44 -12.96 -13.56
C GLY A 179 -4.12 -14.25 -14.06
N ILE A 180 -4.52 -15.14 -13.16
CA ILE A 180 -5.30 -16.34 -13.48
C ILE A 180 -6.65 -15.96 -14.09
N GLU A 181 -7.34 -14.99 -13.50
CA GLU A 181 -8.64 -14.53 -14.02
C GLU A 181 -8.52 -13.89 -15.41
N LEU A 182 -7.46 -13.11 -15.66
CA LEU A 182 -7.19 -12.52 -16.98
C LEU A 182 -7.02 -13.58 -18.08
N LEU A 183 -6.61 -14.79 -17.73
CA LEU A 183 -6.57 -15.96 -18.62
C LEU A 183 -7.89 -16.72 -18.69
N GLY A 184 -8.92 -16.29 -17.95
CA GLY A 184 -10.17 -17.04 -17.85
C GLY A 184 -10.08 -18.30 -16.99
N GLY A 185 -9.04 -18.41 -16.13
CA GLY A 185 -8.83 -19.52 -15.21
C GLY A 185 -9.65 -19.38 -13.92
N THR A 186 -9.54 -20.37 -13.04
CA THR A 186 -10.25 -20.39 -11.76
C THR A 186 -9.42 -19.73 -10.66
N ILE A 187 -9.94 -18.68 -10.04
CA ILE A 187 -9.32 -18.00 -8.90
C ILE A 187 -9.07 -19.02 -7.78
N GLY A 188 -7.87 -18.96 -7.18
CA GLY A 188 -7.45 -19.90 -6.12
C GLY A 188 -6.81 -21.19 -6.61
N SER A 189 -6.86 -21.47 -7.93
CA SER A 189 -6.27 -22.69 -8.50
C SER A 189 -4.74 -22.76 -8.42
N LYS A 190 -4.07 -21.62 -8.23
CA LYS A 190 -2.60 -21.46 -8.29
C LYS A 190 -1.98 -21.91 -9.62
N SER A 191 -2.78 -22.04 -10.65
CA SER A 191 -2.37 -22.46 -11.99
C SER A 191 -3.08 -21.61 -13.05
N PRO A 192 -2.37 -21.12 -14.06
CA PRO A 192 -0.94 -21.33 -14.35
C PRO A 192 0.01 -20.39 -13.57
N ILE A 193 -0.51 -19.46 -12.75
CA ILE A 193 0.30 -18.52 -12.00
C ILE A 193 0.28 -18.90 -10.52
N HIS A 194 1.45 -19.24 -9.97
CA HIS A 194 1.59 -19.56 -8.55
C HIS A 194 2.12 -18.36 -7.76
N PRO A 195 1.53 -18.02 -6.58
CA PRO A 195 1.94 -16.85 -5.80
C PRO A 195 3.42 -16.87 -5.40
N ASN A 196 3.94 -18.02 -4.95
CA ASN A 196 5.34 -18.14 -4.54
C ASN A 196 6.30 -18.37 -5.71
N ASP A 197 5.95 -19.29 -6.60
CA ASP A 197 6.89 -19.80 -7.59
C ASP A 197 7.06 -18.83 -8.78
N HIS A 198 6.04 -18.01 -9.05
CA HIS A 198 6.06 -17.05 -10.15
C HIS A 198 6.10 -15.59 -9.63
N VAL A 199 5.11 -15.15 -8.83
CA VAL A 199 5.04 -13.75 -8.39
C VAL A 199 6.17 -13.40 -7.42
N ASN A 200 6.53 -14.34 -6.53
CA ASN A 200 7.61 -14.16 -5.55
C ASN A 200 8.96 -14.73 -6.01
N LEU A 201 9.09 -15.14 -7.26
CA LEU A 201 10.31 -15.71 -7.79
C LEU A 201 11.54 -14.83 -7.51
N SER A 202 12.60 -15.42 -6.97
CA SER A 202 13.88 -14.77 -6.62
C SER A 202 13.75 -13.68 -5.55
N GLN A 203 12.71 -13.71 -4.71
CA GLN A 203 12.47 -12.67 -3.70
C GLN A 203 12.34 -13.27 -2.29
N SER A 204 12.77 -12.51 -1.29
CA SER A 204 12.53 -12.78 0.14
C SER A 204 11.62 -11.71 0.71
N SER A 205 10.66 -12.09 1.57
CA SER A 205 9.81 -11.12 2.28
C SER A 205 10.60 -10.19 3.21
N ASN A 206 11.75 -10.66 3.73
CA ASN A 206 12.64 -9.83 4.54
C ASN A 206 13.32 -8.70 3.75
N ASP A 207 13.31 -8.79 2.42
CA ASP A 207 13.80 -7.75 1.52
C ASP A 207 12.63 -6.96 0.91
N THR A 208 11.62 -7.64 0.41
CA THR A 208 10.51 -7.01 -0.32
C THR A 208 9.70 -6.03 0.53
N TYR A 209 9.43 -6.38 1.80
CA TYR A 209 8.65 -5.50 2.67
C TYR A 209 9.39 -4.20 3.02
N PRO A 210 10.64 -4.21 3.51
CA PRO A 210 11.37 -2.97 3.75
C PRO A 210 11.63 -2.17 2.46
N THR A 211 11.84 -2.85 1.32
CA THR A 211 11.96 -2.17 0.02
C THR A 211 10.67 -1.43 -0.35
N ALA A 212 9.50 -2.07 -0.19
CA ALA A 212 8.21 -1.42 -0.43
C ALA A 212 7.99 -0.22 0.51
N MET A 213 8.40 -0.33 1.78
CA MET A 213 8.37 0.80 2.72
C MET A 213 9.26 1.96 2.25
N HIS A 214 10.49 1.68 1.81
CA HIS A 214 11.41 2.71 1.31
C HIS A 214 10.87 3.39 0.05
N ILE A 215 10.31 2.62 -0.89
CA ILE A 215 9.66 3.18 -2.09
C ILE A 215 8.49 4.09 -1.69
N ALA A 216 7.63 3.65 -0.76
CA ALA A 216 6.50 4.44 -0.29
C ALA A 216 6.97 5.77 0.33
N VAL A 217 7.96 5.72 1.22
CA VAL A 217 8.51 6.93 1.87
C VAL A 217 9.14 7.87 0.84
N ALA A 218 9.96 7.34 -0.08
CA ALA A 218 10.64 8.14 -1.10
C ALA A 218 9.62 8.82 -2.05
N THR A 219 8.62 8.08 -2.50
CA THR A 219 7.57 8.61 -3.38
C THR A 219 6.78 9.72 -2.68
N THR A 220 6.33 9.49 -1.45
CA THR A 220 5.57 10.48 -0.68
C THR A 220 6.42 11.72 -0.38
N ALA A 221 7.70 11.55 -0.07
CA ALA A 221 8.62 12.68 0.16
C ALA A 221 8.79 13.53 -1.11
N LEU A 222 8.92 12.90 -2.28
CA LEU A 222 9.01 13.61 -3.56
C LEU A 222 7.72 14.36 -3.89
N GLU A 223 6.55 13.74 -3.70
CA GLU A 223 5.24 14.36 -3.91
C GLU A 223 5.06 15.58 -3.00
N LEU A 224 5.40 15.46 -1.71
CA LEU A 224 5.35 16.58 -0.76
C LEU A 224 6.30 17.72 -1.17
N THR A 225 7.50 17.38 -1.62
CA THR A 225 8.49 18.37 -2.08
C THR A 225 7.96 19.10 -3.32
N CYS A 226 7.40 18.38 -4.30
CA CYS A 226 6.81 18.99 -5.49
C CYS A 226 5.66 19.94 -5.13
N LEU A 227 4.78 19.55 -4.21
CA LEU A 227 3.68 20.41 -3.76
C LEU A 227 4.17 21.71 -3.11
N LEU A 228 5.25 21.62 -2.32
CA LEU A 228 5.86 22.79 -1.68
C LEU A 228 6.49 23.74 -2.72
N TYR A 229 7.10 23.20 -3.79
CA TYR A 229 7.71 24.02 -4.85
C TYR A 229 6.68 24.61 -5.82
N THR A 230 5.59 23.89 -6.14
CA THR A 230 4.59 24.37 -7.10
C THR A 230 3.62 25.38 -6.50
N SER A 231 3.36 25.33 -5.22
CA SER A 231 2.54 26.36 -4.55
C SER A 231 3.20 27.74 -4.50
N ASP A 232 4.52 27.80 -4.72
CA ASP A 232 5.33 29.01 -4.69
C ASP A 232 5.56 29.62 -6.09
N ALA A 233 5.25 28.88 -7.15
CA ALA A 233 5.38 29.36 -8.54
C ALA A 233 4.10 30.07 -9.06
N ALA A 234 3.05 30.16 -8.23
CA ALA A 234 1.75 30.76 -8.60
C ALA A 234 1.57 32.21 -8.11
N ASP A 235 2.58 32.77 -7.41
CA ASP A 235 2.69 34.19 -7.02
C ASP A 235 3.76 34.89 -7.87
#